data_cdf3f618e4551c302155375e22da8a5d
#
_entry.id   cdf3f618e4551c302155375e22da8a5d
#
_cell.length_a   1.000
_cell.length_b   1.000
_cell.length_c   1.000
_cell.angle_alpha   90.00
_cell.angle_beta   90.00
_cell.angle_gamma   90.00
#
_symmetry.space_group_name_H-M   'P 1'
#
loop_
_entity.id
_entity.type
_entity.pdbx_description
1 polymer ?
#
loop_
_entity_poly.entity_id
_entity_poly.type
_entity_poly.pdbx_seq_one_letter_code
_entity_poly.pdbx_strand_id
1 'polypeptide(L)'
;MREPAEAERDTEAVSRFVESFAAQLVEAGVPRMPARVFSALLASDDGTLTSAELGERLRISPAAVSGAVRYLAQVRLVSREREPGSRRERYRVHSDQWYEAVTNREVIIKRWEDALREGVASLGADSPAGRRLAETLAFFEFLEGEMIAMMDRWRTHRDRTFGR
;
A
#
# COMPACT_ATOMS: atom_id res chain seq x y z
N MET A 1 21.45 24.39 14.77
CA MET A 1 22.47 23.66 13.98
C MET A 1 22.66 22.34 14.67
N ARG A 2 22.16 21.22 14.08
CA ARG A 2 22.32 19.86 14.67
C ARG A 2 23.79 19.45 14.56
N GLU A 3 24.33 18.77 15.57
CA GLU A 3 25.70 18.26 15.54
C GLU A 3 25.87 17.17 14.47
N PRO A 4 27.05 17.09 13.78
CA PRO A 4 27.31 16.07 12.75
C PRO A 4 27.08 14.63 13.23
N ALA A 5 27.37 14.35 14.50
CA ALA A 5 27.16 13.04 15.11
C ALA A 5 25.68 12.67 15.34
N GLU A 6 24.78 13.65 15.47
CA GLU A 6 23.32 13.43 15.53
C GLU A 6 22.77 13.13 14.14
N ALA A 7 23.21 13.86 13.11
CA ALA A 7 22.79 13.63 11.74
C ALA A 7 23.24 12.25 11.22
N GLU A 8 24.42 11.79 11.62
CA GLU A 8 24.95 10.46 11.24
C GLU A 8 24.20 9.33 11.95
N ARG A 9 23.87 9.49 13.23
CA ARG A 9 23.03 8.55 14.00
C ARG A 9 21.61 8.47 13.44
N ASP A 10 21.01 9.59 13.06
CA ASP A 10 19.70 9.64 12.44
C ASP A 10 19.69 8.88 11.09
N THR A 11 20.74 9.05 10.29
CA THR A 11 20.89 8.34 8.99
C THR A 11 21.01 6.83 9.16
N GLU A 12 21.78 6.39 10.16
CA GLU A 12 21.94 4.95 10.46
C GLU A 12 20.64 4.34 11.01
N ALA A 13 19.93 5.05 11.87
CA ALA A 13 18.64 4.60 12.40
C ALA A 13 17.59 4.45 11.29
N VAL A 14 17.53 5.43 10.38
CA VAL A 14 16.66 5.38 9.19
C VAL A 14 17.02 4.19 8.30
N SER A 15 18.31 3.97 8.03
CA SER A 15 18.77 2.84 7.21
C SER A 15 18.39 1.49 7.83
N ARG A 16 18.59 1.32 9.13
CA ARG A 16 18.18 0.10 9.85
C ARG A 16 16.67 -0.12 9.78
N PHE A 17 15.87 0.91 9.98
CA PHE A 17 14.41 0.83 9.85
C PHE A 17 14.02 0.41 8.43
N VAL A 18 14.58 1.04 7.40
CA VAL A 18 14.27 0.75 5.99
C VAL A 18 14.52 -0.71 5.67
N GLU A 19 15.69 -1.25 6.02
CA GLU A 19 16.03 -2.64 5.70
C GLU A 19 15.20 -3.63 6.54
N SER A 20 14.95 -3.34 7.82
CA SER A 20 14.12 -4.16 8.70
C SER A 20 12.68 -4.23 8.23
N PHE A 21 12.06 -3.08 7.94
CA PHE A 21 10.67 -3.05 7.50
C PHE A 21 10.50 -3.61 6.08
N ALA A 22 11.45 -3.34 5.19
CA ALA A 22 11.46 -3.94 3.86
C ALA A 22 11.53 -5.48 3.91
N ALA A 23 12.30 -6.06 4.83
CA ALA A 23 12.36 -7.51 5.01
C ALA A 23 10.97 -8.08 5.38
N GLN A 24 10.24 -7.44 6.30
CA GLN A 24 8.89 -7.86 6.67
C GLN A 24 7.90 -7.77 5.50
N LEU A 25 8.00 -6.72 4.70
CA LEU A 25 7.18 -6.57 3.49
C LEU A 25 7.49 -7.65 2.45
N VAL A 26 8.76 -8.03 2.31
CA VAL A 26 9.17 -9.13 1.40
C VAL A 26 8.60 -10.47 1.86
N GLU A 27 8.62 -10.76 3.17
CA GLU A 27 7.99 -11.95 3.73
C GLU A 27 6.47 -11.97 3.49
N ALA A 28 5.83 -10.79 3.47
CA ALA A 28 4.43 -10.62 3.11
C ALA A 28 4.14 -10.67 1.59
N GLY A 29 5.16 -10.91 0.75
CA GLY A 29 5.01 -11.06 -0.70
C GLY A 29 5.24 -9.79 -1.53
N VAL A 30 5.67 -8.69 -0.93
CA VAL A 30 6.05 -7.49 -1.68
C VAL A 30 7.43 -7.70 -2.32
N PRO A 31 7.63 -7.38 -3.60
CA PRO A 31 8.94 -7.52 -4.22
C PRO A 31 10.01 -6.65 -3.52
N ARG A 32 11.24 -7.12 -3.47
CA ARG A 32 12.32 -6.53 -2.65
C ARG A 32 12.57 -5.04 -2.92
N MET A 33 12.68 -4.62 -4.18
CA MET A 33 12.94 -3.22 -4.49
C MET A 33 11.77 -2.30 -4.16
N PRO A 34 10.52 -2.62 -4.52
CA PRO A 34 9.34 -1.91 -4.03
C PRO A 34 9.28 -1.81 -2.50
N ALA A 35 9.56 -2.87 -1.76
CA ALA A 35 9.57 -2.86 -0.30
C ALA A 35 10.57 -1.85 0.26
N ARG A 36 11.81 -1.82 -0.26
CA ARG A 36 12.85 -0.87 0.17
C ARG A 36 12.48 0.58 -0.18
N VAL A 37 11.98 0.83 -1.39
CA VAL A 37 11.55 2.16 -1.82
C VAL A 37 10.39 2.68 -0.96
N PHE A 38 9.40 1.84 -0.69
CA PHE A 38 8.27 2.20 0.15
C PHE A 38 8.72 2.51 1.59
N SER A 39 9.59 1.68 2.17
CA SER A 39 10.14 1.90 3.52
C SER A 39 10.95 3.20 3.61
N ALA A 40 11.73 3.54 2.56
CA ALA A 40 12.48 4.80 2.51
C ALA A 40 11.57 6.03 2.42
N LEU A 41 10.48 5.94 1.68
CA LEU A 41 9.47 7.00 1.61
C LEU A 41 8.75 7.18 2.95
N LEU A 42 8.38 6.10 3.63
CA LEU A 42 7.77 6.16 4.97
C LEU A 42 8.70 6.78 6.01
N ALA A 43 10.01 6.58 5.88
CA ALA A 43 11.02 7.12 6.79
C ALA A 43 11.44 8.56 6.46
N SER A 44 10.91 9.17 5.40
CA SER A 44 11.19 10.57 5.08
C SER A 44 10.23 11.50 5.82
N ASP A 45 10.71 12.67 6.25
CA ASP A 45 9.97 13.61 7.11
C ASP A 45 8.65 14.08 6.47
N ASP A 46 8.64 14.32 5.16
CA ASP A 46 7.48 14.77 4.40
C ASP A 46 6.77 13.65 3.60
N GLY A 47 7.23 12.41 3.76
CA GLY A 47 6.70 11.27 3.00
C GLY A 47 6.99 11.33 1.50
N THR A 48 7.96 12.15 1.08
CA THR A 48 8.20 12.46 -0.34
C THR A 48 9.69 12.39 -0.68
N LEU A 49 10.03 11.68 -1.75
CA LEU A 49 11.41 11.61 -2.28
C LEU A 49 11.38 11.64 -3.81
N THR A 50 12.42 12.21 -4.39
CA THR A 50 12.70 12.15 -5.83
C THR A 50 13.39 10.84 -6.20
N SER A 51 13.45 10.54 -7.51
CA SER A 51 14.20 9.38 -8.01
C SER A 51 15.70 9.44 -7.63
N ALA A 52 16.29 10.63 -7.66
CA ALA A 52 17.69 10.83 -7.30
C ALA A 52 17.94 10.53 -5.81
N GLU A 53 17.10 11.09 -4.93
CA GLU A 53 17.19 10.86 -3.48
C GLU A 53 17.00 9.39 -3.11
N LEU A 54 16.05 8.70 -3.76
CA LEU A 54 15.85 7.27 -3.58
C LEU A 54 17.05 6.46 -4.05
N GLY A 55 17.60 6.80 -5.24
CA GLY A 55 18.81 6.17 -5.79
C GLY A 55 19.99 6.30 -4.85
N GLU A 56 20.23 7.49 -4.31
CA GLU A 56 21.32 7.77 -3.38
C GLU A 56 21.14 7.04 -2.03
N ARG A 57 19.98 7.20 -1.39
CA ARG A 57 19.69 6.59 -0.07
C ARG A 57 19.75 5.06 -0.09
N LEU A 58 19.23 4.46 -1.13
CA LEU A 58 19.14 3.00 -1.26
C LEU A 58 20.31 2.38 -2.03
N ARG A 59 21.17 3.21 -2.62
CA ARG A 59 22.28 2.80 -3.50
C ARG A 59 21.80 1.91 -4.66
N ILE A 60 20.75 2.36 -5.35
CA ILE A 60 20.14 1.64 -6.47
C ILE A 60 20.10 2.51 -7.73
N SER A 61 20.01 1.86 -8.89
CA SER A 61 19.98 2.56 -10.17
C SER A 61 18.62 3.27 -10.40
N PRO A 62 18.58 4.31 -11.24
CA PRO A 62 17.34 4.97 -11.66
C PRO A 62 16.31 4.00 -12.26
N ALA A 63 16.77 2.98 -12.98
CA ALA A 63 15.92 1.94 -13.54
C ALA A 63 15.24 1.10 -12.44
N ALA A 64 15.98 0.76 -11.37
CA ALA A 64 15.44 0.05 -10.22
C ALA A 64 14.41 0.90 -9.47
N VAL A 65 14.67 2.21 -9.28
CA VAL A 65 13.69 3.16 -8.71
C VAL A 65 12.42 3.19 -9.55
N SER A 66 12.55 3.38 -10.87
CA SER A 66 11.40 3.45 -11.78
C SER A 66 10.54 2.19 -11.76
N GLY A 67 11.18 1.00 -11.75
CA GLY A 67 10.48 -0.29 -11.64
C GLY A 67 9.74 -0.44 -10.32
N ALA A 68 10.40 -0.10 -9.20
CA ALA A 68 9.80 -0.15 -7.88
C ALA A 68 8.61 0.79 -7.73
N VAL A 69 8.74 2.04 -8.17
CA VAL A 69 7.67 3.05 -8.12
C VAL A 69 6.49 2.66 -9.02
N ARG A 70 6.74 2.05 -10.17
CA ARG A 70 5.67 1.55 -11.05
C ARG A 70 4.82 0.50 -10.32
N TYR A 71 5.45 -0.46 -9.68
CA TYR A 71 4.76 -1.46 -8.86
C TYR A 71 3.96 -0.81 -7.73
N LEU A 72 4.60 0.08 -6.94
CA LEU A 72 3.95 0.75 -5.82
C LEU A 72 2.77 1.64 -6.25
N ALA A 73 2.87 2.30 -7.40
CA ALA A 73 1.77 3.08 -7.96
C ALA A 73 0.62 2.18 -8.44
N GLN A 74 0.92 1.01 -9.01
CA GLN A 74 -0.09 0.04 -9.43
C GLN A 74 -0.91 -0.49 -8.25
N VAL A 75 -0.25 -0.73 -7.10
CA VAL A 75 -0.92 -1.15 -5.85
C VAL A 75 -1.40 0.03 -5.00
N ARG A 76 -1.31 1.25 -5.50
CA ARG A 76 -1.76 2.51 -4.86
C ARG A 76 -1.11 2.83 -3.51
N LEU A 77 0.08 2.34 -3.27
CA LEU A 77 0.86 2.68 -2.09
C LEU A 77 1.67 3.98 -2.24
N VAL A 78 1.91 4.42 -3.47
CA VAL A 78 2.69 5.62 -3.79
C VAL A 78 2.02 6.37 -4.93
N SER A 79 1.95 7.70 -4.83
CA SER A 79 1.57 8.57 -5.93
C SER A 79 2.81 9.21 -6.57
N ARG A 80 2.65 9.60 -7.85
CA ARG A 80 3.61 10.41 -8.59
C ARG A 80 3.11 11.83 -8.63
N GLU A 81 3.92 12.75 -8.18
CA GLU A 81 3.62 14.18 -8.21
C GLU A 81 4.69 14.89 -9.03
N ARG A 82 4.31 15.94 -9.73
CA ARG A 82 5.26 16.87 -10.36
C ARG A 82 5.46 18.06 -9.44
N GLU A 83 6.72 18.42 -9.23
CA GLU A 83 7.04 19.64 -8.51
C GLU A 83 6.56 20.85 -9.35
N PRO A 84 5.76 21.78 -8.77
CA PRO A 84 5.32 22.97 -9.47
C PRO A 84 6.51 23.75 -10.03
N GLY A 85 6.52 24.01 -11.35
CA GLY A 85 7.61 24.73 -12.02
C GLY A 85 8.86 23.90 -12.34
N SER A 86 8.87 22.58 -12.08
CA SER A 86 9.97 21.68 -12.35
C SER A 86 9.54 20.49 -13.22
N ARG A 87 10.51 19.91 -13.97
CA ARG A 87 10.30 18.62 -14.67
C ARG A 87 10.58 17.42 -13.77
N ARG A 88 10.92 17.65 -12.50
CA ARG A 88 11.27 16.59 -11.55
C ARG A 88 10.00 15.91 -11.03
N GLU A 89 9.98 14.60 -11.11
CA GLU A 89 8.96 13.78 -10.46
C GLU A 89 9.35 13.54 -9.00
N ARG A 90 8.36 13.66 -8.12
CA ARG A 90 8.44 13.25 -6.72
C ARG A 90 7.48 12.09 -6.48
N TYR A 91 7.86 11.24 -5.61
CA TYR A 91 7.05 10.10 -5.19
C TYR A 91 6.61 10.32 -3.75
N ARG A 92 5.32 10.16 -3.50
CA ARG A 92 4.72 10.45 -2.20
C ARG A 92 3.99 9.25 -1.64
N VAL A 93 4.19 8.99 -0.35
CA VAL A 93 3.29 8.18 0.46
C VAL A 93 2.28 9.11 1.14
N HIS A 94 1.01 8.79 1.03
CA HIS A 94 -0.05 9.55 1.71
C HIS A 94 -0.39 8.88 3.04
N SER A 95 -0.88 9.67 4.01
CA SER A 95 -1.36 9.10 5.28
C SER A 95 -2.51 8.10 5.09
N ASP A 96 -3.18 8.19 3.96
CA ASP A 96 -4.35 7.38 3.61
C ASP A 96 -4.03 6.19 2.68
N GLN A 97 -2.77 5.97 2.32
CA GLN A 97 -2.36 4.93 1.36
C GLN A 97 -2.79 3.52 1.75
N TRP A 98 -2.80 3.20 3.03
CA TRP A 98 -3.26 1.90 3.52
C TRP A 98 -4.77 1.72 3.28
N TYR A 99 -5.55 2.81 3.36
CA TYR A 99 -6.97 2.78 3.01
C TYR A 99 -7.18 2.50 1.54
N GLU A 100 -6.45 3.24 0.67
CA GLU A 100 -6.55 3.04 -0.77
C GLU A 100 -6.14 1.62 -1.18
N ALA A 101 -5.11 1.07 -0.55
CA ALA A 101 -4.67 -0.30 -0.78
C ALA A 101 -5.74 -1.33 -0.37
N VAL A 102 -6.46 -1.09 0.73
CA VAL A 102 -7.56 -1.95 1.19
C VAL A 102 -8.81 -1.75 0.34
N THR A 103 -9.21 -0.50 0.08
CA THR A 103 -10.41 -0.15 -0.70
C THR A 103 -10.33 -0.62 -2.16
N ASN A 104 -9.11 -0.68 -2.73
CA ASN A 104 -8.93 -1.19 -4.09
C ASN A 104 -9.26 -2.70 -4.22
N ARG A 105 -9.24 -3.44 -3.12
CA ARG A 105 -9.70 -4.84 -3.06
C ARG A 105 -11.21 -4.96 -3.13
N GLU A 106 -11.96 -3.94 -2.73
CA GLU A 106 -13.43 -3.89 -2.81
C GLU A 106 -13.91 -4.10 -4.25
N VAL A 107 -13.29 -3.44 -5.23
CA VAL A 107 -13.63 -3.61 -6.66
C VAL A 107 -13.42 -5.05 -7.13
N ILE A 108 -12.38 -5.72 -6.65
CA ILE A 108 -12.06 -7.11 -7.00
C ILE A 108 -13.08 -8.04 -6.34
N ILE A 109 -13.36 -7.84 -5.07
CA ILE A 109 -14.34 -8.62 -4.30
C ILE A 109 -15.71 -8.51 -4.97
N LYS A 110 -16.13 -7.31 -5.37
CA LYS A 110 -17.40 -7.10 -6.06
C LYS A 110 -17.52 -7.92 -7.36
N ARG A 111 -16.46 -7.97 -8.16
CA ARG A 111 -16.44 -8.81 -9.36
C ARG A 111 -16.55 -10.29 -9.04
N TRP A 112 -15.94 -10.74 -7.94
CA TRP A 112 -16.07 -12.14 -7.51
C TRP A 112 -17.49 -12.44 -7.02
N GLU A 113 -18.11 -11.54 -6.28
CA GLU A 113 -19.51 -11.67 -5.86
C GLU A 113 -20.44 -11.80 -7.07
N ASP A 114 -20.26 -10.95 -8.09
CA ASP A 114 -21.08 -10.99 -9.29
C ASP A 114 -20.92 -12.33 -10.04
N ALA A 115 -19.68 -12.79 -10.21
CA ALA A 115 -19.41 -14.10 -10.84
C ALA A 115 -19.97 -15.27 -10.02
N LEU A 116 -19.86 -15.23 -8.69
CA LEU A 116 -20.42 -16.25 -7.80
C LEU A 116 -21.95 -16.26 -7.87
N ARG A 117 -22.60 -15.09 -7.90
CA ARG A 117 -24.05 -14.95 -8.03
C ARG A 117 -24.56 -15.54 -9.35
N GLU A 118 -23.88 -15.26 -10.46
CA GLU A 118 -24.18 -15.90 -11.75
C GLU A 118 -23.97 -17.41 -11.69
N GLY A 119 -22.92 -17.87 -11.03
CA GLY A 119 -22.66 -19.30 -10.83
C GLY A 119 -23.75 -20.01 -10.05
N VAL A 120 -24.25 -19.41 -8.95
CA VAL A 120 -25.39 -19.95 -8.17
C VAL A 120 -26.64 -20.04 -9.04
N ALA A 121 -26.92 -19.00 -9.83
CA ALA A 121 -28.10 -18.98 -10.71
C ALA A 121 -27.99 -20.07 -11.81
N SER A 122 -26.82 -20.27 -12.37
CA SER A 122 -26.58 -21.21 -13.47
C SER A 122 -26.57 -22.69 -13.03
N LEU A 123 -25.97 -22.97 -11.85
CA LEU A 123 -25.77 -24.34 -11.36
C LEU A 123 -26.94 -24.82 -10.45
N GLY A 124 -27.86 -23.93 -10.11
CA GLY A 124 -28.99 -24.17 -9.21
C GLY A 124 -28.59 -24.12 -7.74
N ALA A 125 -29.28 -23.31 -6.96
CA ALA A 125 -28.97 -23.08 -5.53
C ALA A 125 -29.02 -24.36 -4.68
N ASP A 126 -29.85 -25.32 -5.05
CA ASP A 126 -30.03 -26.59 -4.34
C ASP A 126 -29.01 -27.68 -4.73
N SER A 127 -28.23 -27.44 -5.79
CA SER A 127 -27.15 -28.37 -6.15
C SER A 127 -25.99 -28.31 -5.16
N PRO A 128 -25.17 -29.37 -5.02
CA PRO A 128 -23.97 -29.33 -4.17
C PRO A 128 -22.99 -28.23 -4.58
N ALA A 129 -22.88 -27.95 -5.88
CA ALA A 129 -22.04 -26.85 -6.39
C ALA A 129 -22.65 -25.50 -6.06
N GLY A 130 -23.96 -25.30 -6.30
CA GLY A 130 -24.65 -24.04 -6.01
C GLY A 130 -24.58 -23.67 -4.52
N ARG A 131 -24.73 -24.63 -3.62
CA ARG A 131 -24.59 -24.38 -2.18
C ARG A 131 -23.17 -23.91 -1.80
N ARG A 132 -22.12 -24.52 -2.37
CA ARG A 132 -20.74 -24.06 -2.14
C ARG A 132 -20.50 -22.65 -2.64
N LEU A 133 -21.02 -22.32 -3.82
CA LEU A 133 -20.92 -20.97 -4.38
C LEU A 133 -21.68 -19.96 -3.55
N ALA A 134 -22.89 -20.31 -3.06
CA ALA A 134 -23.69 -19.46 -2.20
C ALA A 134 -23.00 -19.19 -0.85
N GLU A 135 -22.38 -20.18 -0.24
CA GLU A 135 -21.60 -20.01 0.99
C GLU A 135 -20.39 -19.11 0.76
N THR A 136 -19.68 -19.30 -0.36
CA THR A 136 -18.54 -18.46 -0.75
C THR A 136 -18.97 -17.02 -1.01
N LEU A 137 -20.11 -16.82 -1.69
CA LEU A 137 -20.68 -15.49 -1.92
C LEU A 137 -21.02 -14.79 -0.60
N ALA A 138 -21.71 -15.49 0.31
CA ALA A 138 -22.07 -14.95 1.62
C ALA A 138 -20.83 -14.54 2.43
N PHE A 139 -19.72 -15.28 2.32
CA PHE A 139 -18.45 -14.90 2.95
C PHE A 139 -17.91 -13.58 2.39
N PHE A 140 -17.90 -13.40 1.06
CA PHE A 140 -17.39 -12.16 0.47
C PHE A 140 -18.29 -10.96 0.75
N GLU A 141 -19.63 -11.11 0.71
CA GLU A 141 -20.58 -10.07 1.09
C GLU A 141 -20.39 -9.64 2.57
N PHE A 142 -20.18 -10.60 3.46
CA PHE A 142 -19.86 -10.32 4.86
C PHE A 142 -18.52 -9.58 4.98
N LEU A 143 -17.48 -10.04 4.28
CA LEU A 143 -16.15 -9.43 4.30
C LEU A 143 -16.19 -7.98 3.81
N GLU A 144 -16.91 -7.69 2.72
CA GLU A 144 -17.09 -6.33 2.19
C GLU A 144 -17.70 -5.41 3.26
N GLY A 145 -18.79 -5.84 3.89
CA GLY A 145 -19.45 -5.07 4.95
C GLY A 145 -18.53 -4.78 6.15
N GLU A 146 -17.78 -5.78 6.61
CA GLU A 146 -16.85 -5.62 7.72
C GLU A 146 -15.63 -4.73 7.35
N MET A 147 -15.16 -4.79 6.12
CA MET A 147 -14.08 -3.91 5.65
C MET A 147 -14.51 -2.44 5.67
N ILE A 148 -15.71 -2.13 5.18
CA ILE A 148 -16.26 -0.76 5.19
C ILE A 148 -16.39 -0.26 6.64
N ALA A 149 -17.02 -1.05 7.50
CA ALA A 149 -17.19 -0.69 8.91
C ALA A 149 -15.86 -0.54 9.65
N MET A 150 -14.86 -1.39 9.35
CA MET A 150 -13.51 -1.27 9.90
C MET A 150 -12.84 0.03 9.49
N MET A 151 -12.97 0.42 8.22
CA MET A 151 -12.40 1.67 7.72
C MET A 151 -13.01 2.90 8.37
N ASP A 152 -14.32 2.92 8.59
CA ASP A 152 -15.00 4.03 9.27
C ASP A 152 -14.56 4.14 10.74
N ARG A 153 -14.44 3.01 11.43
CA ARG A 153 -13.89 2.97 12.80
C ARG A 153 -12.46 3.46 12.85
N TRP A 154 -11.64 3.09 11.86
CA TRP A 154 -10.25 3.55 11.79
C TRP A 154 -10.18 5.06 11.54
N ARG A 155 -10.95 5.64 10.61
CA ARG A 155 -10.99 7.08 10.37
C ARG A 155 -11.30 7.84 11.66
N THR A 156 -12.32 7.41 12.38
CA THR A 156 -12.70 7.98 13.68
C THR A 156 -11.57 7.85 14.71
N HIS A 157 -10.92 6.69 14.78
CA HIS A 157 -9.80 6.46 15.69
C HIS A 157 -8.60 7.34 15.35
N ARG A 158 -8.24 7.43 14.07
CA ARG A 158 -7.14 8.27 13.59
C ARG A 158 -7.35 9.74 13.94
N ASP A 159 -8.54 10.25 13.67
CA ASP A 159 -8.86 11.66 13.91
C ASP A 159 -8.76 12.01 15.41
N ARG A 160 -9.17 11.09 16.27
CA ARG A 160 -9.01 11.24 17.73
C ARG A 160 -7.55 11.17 18.19
N THR A 161 -6.77 10.27 17.60
CA THR A 161 -5.42 9.96 18.09
C THR A 161 -4.36 10.90 17.52
N PHE A 162 -4.52 11.33 16.27
CA PHE A 162 -3.53 12.11 15.54
C PHE A 162 -3.98 13.53 15.19
N GLY A 163 -5.21 13.93 15.52
CA GLY A 163 -5.73 15.29 15.38
C GLY A 163 -5.82 15.78 13.92
N ARG A 164 -6.13 14.88 13.00
CA ARG A 164 -6.24 15.17 11.57
C ARG A 164 -7.66 14.95 11.07
#